data_d7440e10e6b47a09ecc540ca1fa6d753
#
_entry.id   d7440e10e6b47a09ecc540ca1fa6d753
#
_cell.length_a   1.000
_cell.length_b   1.000
_cell.length_c   1.000
_cell.angle_alpha   90.00
_cell.angle_beta   90.00
_cell.angle_gamma   90.00
#
_symmetry.space_group_name_H-M   'P 1'
#
loop_
_entity.id
_entity.type
_entity.pdbx_description
1 polymer ?
#
loop_
_entity_poly.entity_id
_entity_poly.type
_entity_poly.pdbx_seq_one_letter_code
_entity_poly.pdbx_strand_id
1 'polypeptide(L)'
;MKHLIHYFFRKSLIIAIVFMLTMMQLTAQTDSIANLPQYLFPNFDTSIVRLKTGELFKAVMNYNTLTERMAFYQKGTLLDLVKTETIDTICIQNRLFVPFERSFYEVILNAPVAFFIQHKSDLISTGRPAALGTTSQTVGITSVSKLVGTRNSYNFKLSENFKIKPYEVYWVRMNNEMHKFLNENQLLKIFTAKKHEIKIFINQFNLKVNKTEDLVKLASFCNELFR
;
A
#
# COMPACT_ATOMS: atom_id res chain seq x y z
N MET A 1 -67.27 12.53 -17.07
CA MET A 1 -66.26 13.00 -16.10
C MET A 1 -65.41 11.88 -15.48
N LYS A 2 -65.93 10.76 -15.07
CA LYS A 2 -65.16 9.64 -14.43
C LYS A 2 -64.07 9.03 -15.38
N HIS A 3 -64.30 8.86 -16.65
CA HIS A 3 -63.33 8.28 -17.59
C HIS A 3 -62.09 9.18 -17.88
N LEU A 4 -62.25 10.49 -17.77
CA LEU A 4 -61.15 11.44 -18.00
C LEU A 4 -60.17 11.42 -16.79
N ILE A 5 -60.68 11.28 -15.58
CA ILE A 5 -59.93 11.21 -14.34
C ILE A 5 -59.06 9.92 -14.29
N HIS A 6 -59.61 8.77 -14.70
CA HIS A 6 -58.88 7.52 -14.79
C HIS A 6 -57.75 7.54 -15.82
N TYR A 7 -57.93 8.24 -16.94
CA TYR A 7 -56.93 8.39 -18.01
C TYR A 7 -55.73 9.21 -17.51
N PHE A 8 -55.97 10.34 -16.83
CA PHE A 8 -54.90 11.16 -16.24
C PHE A 8 -54.16 10.43 -15.11
N PHE A 9 -54.85 9.68 -14.25
CA PHE A 9 -54.20 8.91 -13.19
C PHE A 9 -53.30 7.80 -13.73
N ARG A 10 -53.70 7.09 -14.79
CA ARG A 10 -52.86 6.07 -15.46
C ARG A 10 -51.63 6.66 -16.12
N LYS A 11 -51.71 7.81 -16.76
CA LYS A 11 -50.55 8.49 -17.37
C LYS A 11 -49.59 9.00 -16.30
N SER A 12 -50.08 9.59 -15.23
CA SER A 12 -49.23 10.05 -14.10
C SER A 12 -48.51 8.89 -13.42
N LEU A 13 -49.19 7.74 -13.24
CA LEU A 13 -48.57 6.54 -12.66
C LEU A 13 -47.44 5.96 -13.54
N ILE A 14 -47.66 5.94 -14.88
CA ILE A 14 -46.63 5.46 -15.84
C ILE A 14 -45.42 6.39 -15.84
N ILE A 15 -45.61 7.71 -15.79
CA ILE A 15 -44.53 8.69 -15.74
C ILE A 15 -43.72 8.53 -14.42
N ALA A 16 -44.40 8.31 -13.30
CA ALA A 16 -43.75 8.08 -12.01
C ALA A 16 -42.92 6.78 -12.00
N ILE A 17 -43.43 5.70 -12.60
CA ILE A 17 -42.71 4.42 -12.71
C ILE A 17 -41.50 4.57 -13.64
N VAL A 18 -41.61 5.27 -14.77
CA VAL A 18 -40.47 5.54 -15.69
C VAL A 18 -39.42 6.39 -15.00
N PHE A 19 -39.80 7.39 -14.21
CA PHE A 19 -38.88 8.23 -13.45
C PHE A 19 -38.19 7.45 -12.33
N MET A 20 -38.89 6.53 -11.67
CA MET A 20 -38.31 5.66 -10.65
C MET A 20 -37.33 4.63 -11.23
N LEU A 21 -37.59 4.09 -12.42
CA LEU A 21 -36.69 3.20 -13.14
C LEU A 21 -35.41 3.91 -13.65
N THR A 22 -35.50 5.18 -14.01
CA THR A 22 -34.31 5.96 -14.43
C THR A 22 -33.42 6.32 -13.25
N MET A 23 -33.96 6.49 -12.04
CA MET A 23 -33.18 6.73 -10.83
C MET A 23 -32.41 5.49 -10.34
N MET A 24 -32.83 4.28 -10.72
CA MET A 24 -32.12 3.04 -10.34
C MET A 24 -30.86 2.78 -11.16
N GLN A 25 -30.60 3.53 -12.23
CA GLN A 25 -29.41 3.31 -13.08
C GLN A 25 -28.22 4.22 -12.74
N LEU A 26 -28.29 5.02 -11.68
CA LEU A 26 -27.16 5.83 -11.20
C LEU A 26 -26.33 5.12 -10.10
N THR A 27 -26.41 3.79 -10.00
CA THR A 27 -25.31 3.08 -9.36
C THR A 27 -24.14 3.09 -10.33
N ALA A 28 -23.33 4.13 -10.21
CA ALA A 28 -22.08 4.27 -10.92
C ALA A 28 -21.34 2.93 -10.89
N GLN A 29 -20.90 2.47 -12.05
CA GLN A 29 -19.79 1.55 -12.18
C GLN A 29 -18.58 2.17 -11.46
N THR A 30 -18.50 2.02 -10.17
CA THR A 30 -17.22 1.96 -9.48
C THR A 30 -16.60 0.65 -9.96
N ASP A 31 -15.91 0.68 -11.12
CA ASP A 31 -14.95 -0.35 -11.45
C ASP A 31 -14.13 -0.54 -10.20
N SER A 32 -14.39 -1.65 -9.50
CA SER A 32 -13.77 -1.93 -8.23
C SER A 32 -12.30 -2.22 -8.49
N ILE A 33 -11.46 -1.19 -8.33
CA ILE A 33 -10.01 -1.33 -8.18
C ILE A 33 -9.72 -2.02 -6.83
N ALA A 34 -10.76 -2.63 -6.25
CA ALA A 34 -10.70 -3.44 -5.05
C ALA A 34 -9.85 -4.68 -5.29
N ASN A 35 -8.94 -4.96 -4.36
CA ASN A 35 -8.09 -6.16 -4.31
C ASN A 35 -7.10 -6.34 -5.47
N LEU A 36 -6.56 -5.26 -6.02
CA LEU A 36 -5.43 -5.36 -6.93
C LEU A 36 -4.16 -5.77 -6.15
N PRO A 37 -3.48 -6.86 -6.54
CA PRO A 37 -2.42 -7.48 -5.75
C PRO A 37 -1.17 -6.60 -5.56
N GLN A 38 -1.03 -5.52 -6.32
CA GLN A 38 0.04 -4.54 -6.17
C GLN A 38 -0.21 -3.52 -5.06
N TYR A 39 -1.43 -3.47 -4.49
CA TYR A 39 -1.74 -2.51 -3.43
C TYR A 39 -1.68 -3.16 -2.05
N LEU A 40 -1.16 -2.40 -1.07
CA LEU A 40 -0.99 -2.85 0.31
C LEU A 40 -2.33 -3.02 1.04
N PHE A 41 -3.28 -2.14 0.75
CA PHE A 41 -4.62 -2.18 1.32
C PHE A 41 -5.62 -2.73 0.29
N PRO A 42 -6.64 -3.49 0.71
CA PRO A 42 -7.64 -4.04 -0.19
C PRO A 42 -8.38 -2.98 -1.01
N ASN A 43 -8.59 -1.80 -0.42
CA ASN A 43 -9.29 -0.68 -1.03
C ASN A 43 -8.48 0.61 -0.90
N PHE A 44 -8.76 1.56 -1.79
CA PHE A 44 -8.36 2.94 -1.59
C PHE A 44 -9.21 3.55 -0.48
N ASP A 45 -8.59 4.26 0.47
CA ASP A 45 -9.26 4.80 1.64
C ASP A 45 -8.92 6.27 1.87
N THR A 46 -9.79 6.96 2.59
CA THR A 46 -9.56 8.34 2.99
C THR A 46 -8.35 8.40 3.91
N SER A 47 -7.31 9.05 3.44
CA SER A 47 -6.02 9.20 4.09
C SER A 47 -5.79 10.64 4.50
N ILE A 48 -5.00 10.84 5.55
CA ILE A 48 -4.58 12.16 6.01
C ILE A 48 -3.12 12.36 5.57
N VAL A 49 -2.89 13.39 4.76
CA VAL A 49 -1.56 13.81 4.33
C VAL A 49 -1.17 15.05 5.14
N ARG A 50 -0.06 14.97 5.87
CA ARG A 50 0.55 16.12 6.57
C ARG A 50 1.75 16.62 5.77
N LEU A 51 1.77 17.90 5.49
CA LEU A 51 2.92 18.57 4.91
C LEU A 51 3.94 18.97 5.99
N LYS A 52 5.17 19.21 5.58
CA LYS A 52 6.24 19.75 6.45
C LYS A 52 5.91 21.16 6.99
N THR A 53 4.98 21.88 6.33
CA THR A 53 4.41 23.15 6.82
C THR A 53 3.44 22.98 7.98
N GLY A 54 3.00 21.75 8.27
CA GLY A 54 1.96 21.43 9.26
C GLY A 54 0.54 21.37 8.67
N GLU A 55 0.33 21.78 7.41
CA GLU A 55 -0.97 21.67 6.75
C GLU A 55 -1.41 20.21 6.59
N LEU A 56 -2.74 20.00 6.70
CA LEU A 56 -3.37 18.70 6.58
C LEU A 56 -4.30 18.66 5.36
N PHE A 57 -4.20 17.61 4.58
CA PHE A 57 -5.08 17.31 3.45
C PHE A 57 -5.71 15.93 3.59
N LYS A 58 -6.90 15.76 3.01
CA LYS A 58 -7.52 14.45 2.83
C LYS A 58 -7.46 14.05 1.36
N ALA A 59 -7.08 12.80 1.12
CA ALA A 59 -7.08 12.21 -0.22
C ALA A 59 -7.45 10.73 -0.12
N VAL A 60 -8.08 10.20 -1.16
CA VAL A 60 -8.37 8.75 -1.25
C VAL A 60 -7.12 8.08 -1.83
N MET A 61 -6.41 7.30 -1.01
CA MET A 61 -5.08 6.79 -1.31
C MET A 61 -4.94 5.29 -1.04
N ASN A 62 -3.91 4.70 -1.65
CA ASN A 62 -3.38 3.39 -1.34
C ASN A 62 -1.87 3.37 -1.59
N TYR A 63 -1.15 2.42 -1.02
CA TYR A 63 0.27 2.22 -1.26
C TYR A 63 0.50 1.14 -2.31
N ASN A 64 1.22 1.46 -3.38
CA ASN A 64 1.59 0.51 -4.43
C ASN A 64 2.94 -0.13 -4.09
N THR A 65 2.94 -1.42 -3.76
CA THR A 65 4.12 -2.18 -3.34
C THR A 65 5.10 -2.49 -4.48
N LEU A 66 4.65 -2.42 -5.75
CA LEU A 66 5.52 -2.59 -6.92
C LEU A 66 6.33 -1.33 -7.24
N THR A 67 5.69 -0.16 -7.12
CA THR A 67 6.34 1.14 -7.41
C THR A 67 6.88 1.80 -6.16
N GLU A 68 6.49 1.32 -4.98
CA GLU A 68 6.80 1.85 -3.66
C GLU A 68 6.32 3.29 -3.46
N ARG A 69 5.23 3.66 -4.18
CA ARG A 69 4.63 5.00 -4.18
C ARG A 69 3.22 4.99 -3.61
N MET A 70 2.80 6.14 -3.12
CA MET A 70 1.39 6.38 -2.82
C MET A 70 0.65 6.69 -4.11
N ALA A 71 -0.44 5.96 -4.35
CA ALA A 71 -1.39 6.20 -5.43
C ALA A 71 -2.63 6.90 -4.86
N PHE A 72 -3.20 7.86 -5.58
CA PHE A 72 -4.36 8.62 -5.14
C PHE A 72 -5.29 8.96 -6.30
N TYR A 73 -6.57 9.20 -5.99
CA TYR A 73 -7.54 9.65 -6.96
C TYR A 73 -7.62 11.17 -7.01
N GLN A 74 -7.55 11.71 -8.23
CA GLN A 74 -7.83 13.11 -8.51
C GLN A 74 -8.74 13.21 -9.74
N LYS A 75 -9.94 13.77 -9.56
CA LYS A 75 -10.94 13.95 -10.64
C LYS A 75 -11.21 12.66 -11.44
N GLY A 76 -11.36 11.54 -10.75
CA GLY A 76 -11.61 10.24 -11.37
C GLY A 76 -10.38 9.57 -12.01
N THR A 77 -9.20 10.20 -11.97
CA THR A 77 -7.95 9.64 -12.47
C THR A 77 -7.07 9.17 -11.32
N LEU A 78 -6.51 7.98 -11.46
CA LEU A 78 -5.54 7.43 -10.52
C LEU A 78 -4.15 7.95 -10.88
N LEU A 79 -3.44 8.50 -9.90
CA LEU A 79 -2.12 9.14 -10.05
C LEU A 79 -1.16 8.63 -8.97
N ASP A 80 0.14 8.59 -9.31
CA ASP A 80 1.20 8.36 -8.32
C ASP A 80 1.66 9.68 -7.70
N LEU A 81 1.87 9.68 -6.39
CA LEU A 81 2.46 10.79 -5.67
C LEU A 81 3.98 10.79 -5.90
N VAL A 82 4.44 11.67 -6.78
CA VAL A 82 5.85 11.75 -7.20
C VAL A 82 6.66 12.83 -6.48
N LYS A 83 5.99 13.90 -6.01
CA LYS A 83 6.63 14.99 -5.24
C LYS A 83 6.48 14.72 -3.77
N THR A 84 7.51 14.14 -3.17
CA THR A 84 7.50 13.72 -1.76
C THR A 84 8.20 14.71 -0.83
N GLU A 85 8.91 15.68 -1.37
CA GLU A 85 9.80 16.59 -0.64
C GLU A 85 9.05 17.48 0.37
N THR A 86 7.79 17.82 0.05
CA THR A 86 6.92 18.64 0.91
C THR A 86 6.12 17.82 1.92
N ILE A 87 6.08 16.51 1.76
CA ILE A 87 5.31 15.60 2.62
C ILE A 87 6.11 15.34 3.90
N ASP A 88 5.42 15.42 5.04
CA ASP A 88 5.94 14.97 6.33
C ASP A 88 5.49 13.51 6.58
N THR A 89 4.18 13.29 6.62
CA THR A 89 3.60 11.97 6.89
C THR A 89 2.31 11.74 6.11
N ILE A 90 1.98 10.47 5.87
CA ILE A 90 0.68 10.04 5.33
C ILE A 90 0.12 8.96 6.26
N CYS A 91 -1.12 9.14 6.73
CA CYS A 91 -1.83 8.18 7.56
C CYS A 91 -2.94 7.51 6.74
N ILE A 92 -2.85 6.17 6.57
CA ILE A 92 -3.84 5.32 5.91
C ILE A 92 -4.27 4.24 6.90
N GLN A 93 -5.55 4.13 7.23
CA GLN A 93 -6.09 3.09 8.14
C GLN A 93 -5.28 2.96 9.45
N ASN A 94 -4.94 4.08 10.10
CA ASN A 94 -4.13 4.15 11.32
C ASN A 94 -2.66 3.68 11.17
N ARG A 95 -2.19 3.41 9.96
CA ARG A 95 -0.78 3.16 9.66
C ARG A 95 -0.14 4.43 9.14
N LEU A 96 1.02 4.77 9.70
CA LEU A 96 1.74 5.99 9.39
C LEU A 96 2.88 5.71 8.42
N PHE A 97 2.98 6.49 7.36
CA PHE A 97 4.02 6.39 6.35
C PHE A 97 4.81 7.68 6.26
N VAL A 98 6.11 7.57 6.11
CA VAL A 98 7.03 8.70 5.89
C VAL A 98 7.73 8.55 4.55
N PRO A 99 7.98 9.66 3.83
CA PRO A 99 8.77 9.59 2.61
C PRO A 99 10.24 9.32 2.94
N PHE A 100 10.85 8.42 2.18
CA PHE A 100 12.28 8.18 2.20
C PHE A 100 12.77 8.01 0.76
N GLU A 101 13.62 8.91 0.29
CA GLU A 101 14.02 9.03 -1.12
C GLU A 101 12.79 9.13 -2.06
N ARG A 102 12.58 8.11 -2.91
CA ARG A 102 11.45 8.06 -3.84
C ARG A 102 10.33 7.10 -3.40
N SER A 103 10.47 6.53 -2.20
CA SER A 103 9.58 5.52 -1.63
C SER A 103 8.89 6.05 -0.38
N PHE A 104 7.97 5.25 0.19
CA PHE A 104 7.38 5.52 1.49
C PHE A 104 7.62 4.31 2.41
N TYR A 105 8.01 4.59 3.65
CA TYR A 105 8.23 3.57 4.67
C TYR A 105 7.17 3.71 5.75
N GLU A 106 6.57 2.59 6.17
CA GLU A 106 5.67 2.54 7.31
C GLU A 106 6.46 2.70 8.61
N VAL A 107 5.99 3.60 9.47
CA VAL A 107 6.59 3.85 10.78
C VAL A 107 6.04 2.85 11.78
N ILE A 108 6.91 2.04 12.37
CA ILE A 108 6.57 1.13 13.47
C ILE A 108 6.74 1.84 14.82
N LEU A 109 7.84 2.54 14.97
CA LEU A 109 8.11 3.39 16.13
C LEU A 109 8.97 4.58 15.69
N ASN A 110 8.51 5.79 15.99
CA ASN A 110 9.25 7.02 15.73
C ASN A 110 9.81 7.57 17.06
N ALA A 111 11.02 7.21 17.36
CA ALA A 111 11.75 7.60 18.56
C ALA A 111 13.23 7.78 18.19
N PRO A 112 14.16 8.09 19.12
CA PRO A 112 15.58 8.19 18.80
C PRO A 112 16.11 7.01 18.00
N VAL A 113 15.72 5.76 18.35
CA VAL A 113 15.91 4.57 17.54
C VAL A 113 14.60 4.24 16.85
N ALA A 114 14.42 4.70 15.61
CA ALA A 114 13.18 4.53 14.88
C ALA A 114 13.18 3.27 14.01
N PHE A 115 12.04 2.57 13.96
CA PHE A 115 11.87 1.36 13.18
C PHE A 115 10.83 1.55 12.07
N PHE A 116 11.11 0.99 10.89
CA PHE A 116 10.26 1.13 9.71
C PHE A 116 10.12 -0.18 8.96
N ILE A 117 9.02 -0.32 8.19
CA ILE A 117 8.80 -1.37 7.21
C ILE A 117 8.70 -0.73 5.82
N GLN A 118 9.47 -1.25 4.87
CA GLN A 118 9.35 -0.97 3.45
C GLN A 118 8.60 -2.13 2.83
N HIS A 119 7.36 -1.89 2.37
CA HIS A 119 6.54 -2.87 1.68
C HIS A 119 6.89 -2.90 0.21
N LYS A 120 7.26 -4.06 -0.28
CA LYS A 120 7.71 -4.29 -1.66
C LYS A 120 6.99 -5.46 -2.28
N SER A 121 7.03 -5.55 -3.60
CA SER A 121 6.62 -6.75 -4.32
C SER A 121 7.56 -7.03 -5.47
N ASP A 122 7.80 -8.32 -5.69
CA ASP A 122 8.44 -8.82 -6.90
C ASP A 122 7.38 -9.23 -7.92
N LEU A 123 7.70 -9.01 -9.19
CA LEU A 123 6.93 -9.51 -10.31
C LEU A 123 7.55 -10.80 -10.81
N ILE A 124 6.87 -11.92 -10.58
CA ILE A 124 7.35 -13.25 -10.93
C ILE A 124 6.66 -13.70 -12.22
N SER A 125 7.42 -14.05 -13.25
CA SER A 125 6.88 -14.67 -14.45
C SER A 125 6.38 -16.10 -14.13
N THR A 126 5.15 -16.42 -14.53
CA THR A 126 4.59 -17.77 -14.39
C THR A 126 4.99 -18.69 -15.56
N GLY A 127 5.80 -18.17 -16.51
CA GLY A 127 6.17 -18.86 -17.73
C GLY A 127 5.12 -18.73 -18.83
N ARG A 128 5.52 -18.99 -20.06
CA ARG A 128 4.59 -19.14 -21.19
C ARG A 128 4.44 -20.63 -21.49
N PRO A 129 3.23 -21.13 -21.82
CA PRO A 129 3.08 -22.46 -22.35
C PRO A 129 3.97 -22.61 -23.58
N ALA A 130 4.93 -23.53 -23.53
CA ALA A 130 5.73 -23.89 -24.69
C ALA A 130 5.09 -25.08 -25.39
N ALA A 131 5.42 -25.30 -26.68
CA ALA A 131 4.98 -26.47 -27.43
C ALA A 131 5.40 -27.75 -26.67
N LEU A 132 4.55 -28.78 -26.68
CA LEU A 132 4.74 -30.06 -26.00
C LEU A 132 4.51 -30.06 -24.46
N GLY A 133 3.67 -29.16 -23.92
CA GLY A 133 3.26 -29.21 -22.51
C GLY A 133 4.36 -28.82 -21.50
N THR A 134 5.50 -28.30 -21.97
CA THR A 134 6.56 -27.76 -21.12
C THR A 134 6.34 -26.27 -20.90
N THR A 135 6.65 -25.74 -19.70
CA THR A 135 6.67 -24.30 -19.42
C THR A 135 8.09 -23.80 -19.64
N SER A 136 8.28 -22.88 -20.59
CA SER A 136 9.57 -22.20 -20.74
C SER A 136 9.72 -21.20 -19.62
N GLN A 137 10.52 -21.51 -18.62
CA GLN A 137 10.93 -20.60 -17.56
C GLN A 137 12.16 -19.78 -18.01
N THR A 138 11.98 -18.96 -19.01
CA THR A 138 12.97 -17.89 -19.22
C THR A 138 12.67 -16.80 -18.20
N VAL A 139 13.27 -16.90 -17.02
CA VAL A 139 13.18 -15.91 -15.96
C VAL A 139 13.93 -14.65 -16.41
N GLY A 140 13.29 -13.86 -17.24
CA GLY A 140 13.66 -12.46 -17.34
C GLY A 140 13.13 -11.77 -16.09
N ILE A 141 14.00 -11.45 -15.13
CA ILE A 141 13.70 -10.42 -14.13
C ILE A 141 13.53 -9.12 -14.91
N THR A 142 12.34 -8.91 -15.39
CA THR A 142 12.00 -7.65 -16.03
C THR A 142 11.82 -6.68 -14.89
N SER A 143 12.76 -5.75 -14.72
CA SER A 143 12.62 -4.71 -13.69
C SER A 143 11.26 -4.06 -13.86
N VAL A 144 10.52 -3.91 -12.77
CA VAL A 144 9.17 -3.29 -12.74
C VAL A 144 9.17 -1.96 -13.50
N SER A 145 10.28 -1.21 -13.45
CA SER A 145 10.49 0.05 -14.21
C SER A 145 10.44 -0.11 -15.73
N LYS A 146 10.72 -1.29 -16.28
CA LYS A 146 10.61 -1.54 -17.73
C LYS A 146 9.20 -1.95 -18.17
N LEU A 147 8.43 -2.60 -17.28
CA LEU A 147 7.05 -3.04 -17.55
C LEU A 147 6.04 -1.93 -17.26
N VAL A 148 6.27 -1.18 -16.21
CA VAL A 148 5.49 -0.02 -15.81
C VAL A 148 6.19 1.19 -16.43
N GLY A 149 6.01 1.41 -17.74
CA GLY A 149 6.55 2.59 -18.42
C GLY A 149 6.20 3.86 -17.65
N THR A 150 7.07 4.86 -17.71
CA THR A 150 7.10 6.10 -16.92
C THR A 150 5.81 6.92 -16.89
N ARG A 151 4.76 6.53 -17.62
CA ARG A 151 3.52 7.31 -17.77
C ARG A 151 2.24 6.71 -17.21
N ASN A 152 2.16 5.39 -16.93
CA ASN A 152 0.88 4.73 -16.59
C ASN A 152 1.02 3.59 -15.58
N SER A 153 1.75 3.79 -14.48
CA SER A 153 1.89 2.77 -13.42
C SER A 153 0.56 2.35 -12.77
N TYR A 154 -0.45 3.20 -12.84
CA TYR A 154 -1.77 3.01 -12.24
C TYR A 154 -2.75 2.18 -13.10
N ASN A 155 -2.58 2.10 -14.42
CA ASN A 155 -3.42 1.28 -15.32
C ASN A 155 -2.79 -0.08 -15.62
N PHE A 156 -1.82 -0.51 -14.82
CA PHE A 156 -1.14 -1.76 -15.04
C PHE A 156 -2.08 -2.94 -14.76
N LYS A 157 -2.71 -3.46 -15.83
CA LYS A 157 -3.33 -4.79 -15.80
C LYS A 157 -2.21 -5.81 -15.89
N LEU A 158 -2.01 -6.53 -14.78
CA LEU A 158 -1.07 -7.63 -14.77
C LEU A 158 -1.47 -8.65 -15.84
N SER A 159 -0.55 -8.97 -16.76
CA SER A 159 -0.76 -10.08 -17.69
C SER A 159 -0.84 -11.38 -16.89
N GLU A 160 -1.66 -12.34 -17.35
CA GLU A 160 -1.82 -13.67 -16.74
C GLU A 160 -0.49 -14.43 -16.57
N ASN A 161 0.53 -14.02 -17.30
CA ASN A 161 1.88 -14.61 -17.23
C ASN A 161 2.73 -14.09 -16.06
N PHE A 162 2.18 -13.25 -15.16
CA PHE A 162 2.90 -12.72 -14.02
C PHE A 162 2.08 -12.85 -12.73
N LYS A 163 2.79 -13.08 -11.63
CA LYS A 163 2.25 -13.02 -10.26
C LYS A 163 3.01 -12.00 -9.45
N ILE A 164 2.31 -11.29 -8.58
CA ILE A 164 2.89 -10.38 -7.62
C ILE A 164 3.17 -11.16 -6.33
N LYS A 165 4.42 -11.09 -5.85
CA LYS A 165 4.85 -11.68 -4.58
C LYS A 165 5.25 -10.57 -3.63
N PRO A 166 4.41 -10.23 -2.64
CA PRO A 166 4.75 -9.22 -1.65
C PRO A 166 5.83 -9.72 -0.69
N TYR A 167 6.67 -8.80 -0.20
CA TYR A 167 7.65 -9.03 0.84
C TYR A 167 7.94 -7.72 1.57
N GLU A 168 8.57 -7.83 2.73
CA GLU A 168 8.90 -6.70 3.59
C GLU A 168 10.41 -6.61 3.80
N VAL A 169 10.88 -5.37 3.89
CA VAL A 169 12.25 -5.02 4.24
C VAL A 169 12.20 -4.12 5.46
N TYR A 170 12.97 -4.46 6.47
CA TYR A 170 12.96 -3.75 7.75
C TYR A 170 14.13 -2.79 7.84
N TRP A 171 13.88 -1.66 8.49
CA TRP A 171 14.87 -0.60 8.63
C TRP A 171 14.90 -0.07 10.06
N VAL A 172 16.09 0.29 10.51
CA VAL A 172 16.34 1.04 11.75
C VAL A 172 17.01 2.34 11.39
N ARG A 173 16.51 3.45 11.92
CA ARG A 173 17.21 4.73 11.91
C ARG A 173 17.81 4.96 13.28
N MET A 174 19.12 5.08 13.35
CA MET A 174 19.90 5.37 14.55
C MET A 174 21.00 6.36 14.19
N ASN A 175 21.22 7.40 15.00
CA ASN A 175 22.19 8.46 14.73
C ASN A 175 22.03 9.10 13.34
N ASN A 176 20.79 9.26 12.89
CA ASN A 176 20.42 9.80 11.58
C ASN A 176 20.82 8.93 10.36
N GLU A 177 21.28 7.70 10.59
CA GLU A 177 21.61 6.74 9.56
C GLU A 177 20.56 5.63 9.46
N MET A 178 20.24 5.21 8.23
CA MET A 178 19.30 4.14 7.94
C MET A 178 20.04 2.82 7.73
N HIS A 179 19.68 1.81 8.51
CA HIS A 179 20.27 0.48 8.48
C HIS A 179 19.20 -0.55 8.12
N LYS A 180 19.45 -1.30 7.04
CA LYS A 180 18.57 -2.37 6.56
C LYS A 180 18.83 -3.67 7.33
N PHE A 181 17.75 -4.43 7.62
CA PHE A 181 17.86 -5.80 8.09
C PHE A 181 16.71 -6.65 7.55
N LEU A 182 16.93 -7.96 7.44
CA LEU A 182 15.93 -8.95 6.98
C LEU A 182 15.74 -10.08 8.00
N ASN A 183 16.63 -10.17 8.98
CA ASN A 183 16.62 -11.20 10.01
C ASN A 183 17.31 -10.72 11.28
N GLU A 184 17.18 -11.52 12.35
CA GLU A 184 17.75 -11.25 13.67
C GLU A 184 19.26 -11.01 13.63
N ASN A 185 20.00 -11.85 12.89
CA ASN A 185 21.46 -11.73 12.84
C ASN A 185 21.91 -10.38 12.25
N GLN A 186 21.19 -9.88 11.25
CA GLN A 186 21.45 -8.57 10.65
C GLN A 186 21.09 -7.44 11.63
N LEU A 187 19.94 -7.56 12.30
CA LEU A 187 19.52 -6.59 13.32
C LEU A 187 20.58 -6.50 14.45
N LEU A 188 21.03 -7.63 14.97
CA LEU A 188 22.04 -7.69 16.04
C LEU A 188 23.42 -7.13 15.63
N LYS A 189 23.71 -7.05 14.32
CA LYS A 189 24.91 -6.37 13.81
C LYS A 189 24.79 -4.85 13.84
N ILE A 190 23.57 -4.32 13.71
CA ILE A 190 23.32 -2.87 13.83
C ILE A 190 23.54 -2.41 15.27
N PHE A 191 23.12 -3.21 16.23
CA PHE A 191 23.17 -2.91 17.67
C PHE A 191 24.37 -3.57 18.38
N THR A 192 25.58 -3.41 17.84
CA THR A 192 26.78 -4.10 18.35
C THR A 192 27.04 -3.87 19.84
N ALA A 193 26.86 -2.64 20.32
CA ALA A 193 27.07 -2.26 21.71
C ALA A 193 26.07 -2.89 22.69
N LYS A 194 24.88 -3.25 22.22
CA LYS A 194 23.77 -3.81 23.02
C LYS A 194 23.27 -5.16 22.48
N LYS A 195 24.12 -5.81 21.68
CA LYS A 195 23.78 -7.07 21.00
C LYS A 195 23.35 -8.16 22.01
N HIS A 196 24.02 -8.26 23.14
CA HIS A 196 23.76 -9.31 24.14
C HIS A 196 22.39 -9.12 24.79
N GLU A 197 22.10 -7.92 25.26
CA GLU A 197 20.83 -7.55 25.88
C GLU A 197 19.64 -7.74 24.92
N ILE A 198 19.78 -7.29 23.67
CA ILE A 198 18.73 -7.44 22.65
C ILE A 198 18.51 -8.93 22.33
N LYS A 199 19.57 -9.74 22.23
CA LYS A 199 19.44 -11.17 21.98
C LYS A 199 18.72 -11.90 23.12
N ILE A 200 19.03 -11.56 24.38
CA ILE A 200 18.33 -12.11 25.56
C ILE A 200 16.85 -11.77 25.47
N PHE A 201 16.51 -10.53 25.21
CA PHE A 201 15.11 -10.06 25.09
C PHE A 201 14.35 -10.81 24.00
N ILE A 202 14.94 -10.95 22.80
CA ILE A 202 14.34 -11.71 21.69
C ILE A 202 14.04 -13.15 22.11
N ASN A 203 15.01 -13.82 22.76
CA ASN A 203 14.86 -15.21 23.19
C ASN A 203 13.85 -15.36 24.34
N GLN A 204 13.88 -14.47 25.33
CA GLN A 204 12.98 -14.50 26.49
C GLN A 204 11.50 -14.37 26.04
N PHE A 205 11.21 -13.53 25.09
CA PHE A 205 9.85 -13.29 24.59
C PHE A 205 9.54 -14.01 23.28
N ASN A 206 10.46 -14.87 22.79
CA ASN A 206 10.34 -15.62 21.53
C ASN A 206 9.91 -14.72 20.34
N LEU A 207 10.51 -13.52 20.25
CA LEU A 207 10.14 -12.52 19.26
C LEU A 207 10.60 -12.91 17.86
N LYS A 208 9.79 -12.56 16.87
CA LYS A 208 10.09 -12.72 15.43
C LYS A 208 10.25 -11.35 14.79
N VAL A 209 11.45 -11.02 14.33
CA VAL A 209 11.75 -9.72 13.71
C VAL A 209 10.98 -9.43 12.42
N ASN A 210 10.31 -10.44 11.88
CA ASN A 210 9.45 -10.36 10.69
C ASN A 210 7.94 -10.35 11.02
N LYS A 211 7.57 -10.12 12.29
CA LYS A 211 6.20 -9.90 12.75
C LYS A 211 6.07 -8.50 13.31
N THR A 212 5.12 -7.73 12.81
CA THR A 212 4.95 -6.32 13.18
C THR A 212 4.74 -6.14 14.69
N GLU A 213 3.94 -6.98 15.35
CA GLU A 213 3.66 -6.90 16.78
C GLU A 213 4.91 -7.16 17.62
N ASP A 214 5.74 -8.10 17.20
CA ASP A 214 7.00 -8.42 17.87
C ASP A 214 8.05 -7.32 17.62
N LEU A 215 8.03 -6.75 16.40
CA LEU A 215 8.91 -5.64 16.03
C LEU A 215 8.60 -4.38 16.84
N VAL A 216 7.32 -4.10 17.15
CA VAL A 216 6.93 -3.00 18.05
C VAL A 216 7.52 -3.17 19.43
N LYS A 217 7.41 -4.38 20.03
CA LYS A 217 7.98 -4.69 21.35
C LYS A 217 9.51 -4.53 21.36
N LEU A 218 10.15 -5.06 20.31
CA LEU A 218 11.59 -4.99 20.15
C LEU A 218 12.07 -3.54 19.97
N ALA A 219 11.37 -2.74 19.17
CA ALA A 219 11.68 -1.34 18.96
C ALA A 219 11.57 -0.53 20.27
N SER A 220 10.51 -0.78 21.06
CA SER A 220 10.36 -0.16 22.39
C SER A 220 11.51 -0.50 23.32
N PHE A 221 11.87 -1.78 23.40
CA PHE A 221 13.02 -2.23 24.21
C PHE A 221 14.34 -1.60 23.75
N CYS A 222 14.60 -1.56 22.43
CA CYS A 222 15.80 -0.91 21.91
C CYS A 222 15.84 0.58 22.32
N ASN A 223 14.71 1.28 22.28
CA ASN A 223 14.68 2.69 22.70
C ASN A 223 14.96 2.88 24.20
N GLU A 224 14.58 1.94 25.06
CA GLU A 224 14.92 1.97 26.48
C GLU A 224 16.41 1.77 26.72
N LEU A 225 17.07 0.92 25.91
CA LEU A 225 18.51 0.65 26.03
C LEU A 225 19.40 1.81 25.57
N PHE A 226 18.87 2.72 24.75
CA PHE A 226 19.63 3.84 24.16
C PHE A 226 19.15 5.22 24.66
N ARG A 227 18.37 5.26 25.73
CA ARG A 227 18.07 6.47 26.49
C ARG A 227 19.23 6.84 27.38
#